data_7e1f7c1c940079e1f2ac4bca001898a0
#
_entry.id   7e1f7c1c940079e1f2ac4bca001898a0
#
_cell.length_a   1.000
_cell.length_b   1.000
_cell.length_c   1.000
_cell.angle_alpha   90.00
_cell.angle_beta   90.00
_cell.angle_gamma   90.00
#
_symmetry.space_group_name_H-M   'P 1'
#
loop_
_entity.id
_entity.type
_entity.pdbx_description
1 polymer ?
#
loop_
_entity_poly.entity_id
_entity_poly.type
_entity_poly.pdbx_seq_one_letter_code
_entity_poly.pdbx_strand_id
1 'polypeptide(L)'
;MGRKMAALFTRMICADCDAVIAPTPKISRLLAGYGVHCPVRIIPTGLDLQRFAVPRDDALRSRLGLPPKEANKTVLLSLGRLAKEKNTTELVDSMQNLPDAVLLIVGDGPERAVLEQQAQSLGVADRVIFVGAVPPAEVPRYYALGDVFVSASTSEAQGLTYIEAMAAGLPLLCHADPCLDTLVREGETGWAYHTPAELAARAAALPKGHQLAAMRQNARRAVQPYTKEQFGLSVVRLYAAALGRKHAARSAAGGNVA
;
A
#
# COMPACT_ATOMS: atom_id res chain seq x y z
N MET A 1 -22.32 16.64 -3.48
CA MET A 1 -21.71 17.93 -3.86
C MET A 1 -20.19 17.82 -4.10
N GLY A 2 -19.42 17.10 -3.25
CA GLY A 2 -17.97 16.99 -3.34
C GLY A 2 -17.40 16.44 -4.66
N ARG A 3 -17.96 15.36 -5.22
CA ARG A 3 -17.42 14.71 -6.45
C ARG A 3 -17.49 15.62 -7.69
N LYS A 4 -18.57 16.40 -7.84
CA LYS A 4 -18.71 17.36 -8.96
C LYS A 4 -17.71 18.52 -8.85
N MET A 5 -17.50 19.02 -7.63
CA MET A 5 -16.50 20.06 -7.36
C MET A 5 -15.07 19.53 -7.61
N ALA A 6 -14.75 18.34 -7.12
CA ALA A 6 -13.45 17.71 -7.39
C ALA A 6 -13.20 17.54 -8.89
N ALA A 7 -14.20 17.07 -9.66
CA ALA A 7 -14.06 16.93 -11.11
C ALA A 7 -13.83 18.27 -11.82
N LEU A 8 -14.57 19.33 -11.41
CA LEU A 8 -14.38 20.68 -11.97
C LEU A 8 -12.97 21.19 -11.68
N PHE A 9 -12.53 21.14 -10.44
CA PHE A 9 -11.18 21.57 -10.03
C PHE A 9 -10.07 20.80 -10.76
N THR A 10 -10.21 19.48 -10.84
CA THR A 10 -9.24 18.63 -11.53
C THR A 10 -9.15 19.01 -13.01
N ARG A 11 -10.27 19.23 -13.70
CA ARG A 11 -10.27 19.67 -15.10
C ARG A 11 -9.59 21.01 -15.28
N MET A 12 -9.89 21.99 -14.40
CA MET A 12 -9.27 23.32 -14.46
C MET A 12 -7.74 23.24 -14.32
N ILE A 13 -7.25 22.50 -13.32
CA ILE A 13 -5.80 22.34 -13.09
C ILE A 13 -5.13 21.61 -14.27
N CYS A 14 -5.79 20.61 -14.84
CA CYS A 14 -5.22 19.81 -15.92
C CYS A 14 -5.38 20.43 -17.31
N ALA A 15 -6.16 21.51 -17.47
CA ALA A 15 -6.47 22.10 -18.78
C ALA A 15 -5.21 22.58 -19.51
N ASP A 16 -4.27 23.18 -18.79
CA ASP A 16 -3.03 23.75 -19.33
C ASP A 16 -1.82 22.81 -19.20
N CYS A 17 -2.04 21.55 -18.78
CA CYS A 17 -0.97 20.57 -18.64
C CYS A 17 -0.65 19.89 -19.97
N ASP A 18 0.64 19.77 -20.31
CA ASP A 18 1.11 18.97 -21.46
C ASP A 18 0.91 17.47 -21.25
N ALA A 19 0.93 17.02 -20.00
CA ALA A 19 0.61 15.66 -19.56
C ALA A 19 0.37 15.63 -18.04
N VAL A 20 -0.35 14.61 -17.58
CA VAL A 20 -0.58 14.33 -16.16
C VAL A 20 -0.08 12.94 -15.84
N ILE A 21 0.58 12.79 -14.68
CA ILE A 21 1.01 11.50 -14.14
C ILE A 21 -0.08 10.96 -13.21
N ALA A 22 -0.51 9.73 -13.47
CA ALA A 22 -1.36 8.96 -12.58
C ALA A 22 -0.53 7.79 -11.99
N PRO A 23 -0.57 7.54 -10.67
CA PRO A 23 0.25 6.48 -10.07
C PRO A 23 -0.28 5.07 -10.39
N THR A 24 -1.56 4.93 -10.75
CA THR A 24 -2.19 3.64 -11.04
C THR A 24 -3.23 3.76 -12.16
N PRO A 25 -3.60 2.63 -12.79
CA PRO A 25 -4.74 2.59 -13.73
C PRO A 25 -6.05 3.06 -13.09
N LYS A 26 -6.28 2.79 -11.79
CA LYS A 26 -7.42 3.27 -11.01
C LYS A 26 -7.53 4.80 -11.08
N ILE A 27 -6.44 5.50 -10.78
CA ILE A 27 -6.39 6.98 -10.80
C ILE A 27 -6.51 7.50 -12.24
N SER A 28 -5.89 6.85 -13.21
CA SER A 28 -6.04 7.23 -14.63
C SER A 28 -7.50 7.15 -15.09
N ARG A 29 -8.23 6.08 -14.73
CA ARG A 29 -9.67 5.96 -15.00
C ARG A 29 -10.49 7.03 -14.28
N LEU A 30 -10.12 7.36 -13.03
CA LEU A 30 -10.78 8.42 -12.27
C LEU A 30 -10.64 9.79 -12.96
N LEU A 31 -9.43 10.13 -13.42
CA LEU A 31 -9.15 11.37 -14.15
C LEU A 31 -9.93 11.45 -15.45
N ALA A 32 -9.99 10.35 -16.22
CA ALA A 32 -10.82 10.26 -17.41
C ALA A 32 -12.31 10.47 -17.08
N GLY A 33 -12.82 9.87 -16.01
CA GLY A 33 -14.18 10.07 -15.51
C GLY A 33 -14.48 11.50 -15.02
N TYR A 34 -13.46 12.26 -14.66
CA TYR A 34 -13.56 13.68 -14.34
C TYR A 34 -13.51 14.58 -15.59
N GLY A 35 -13.27 14.01 -16.78
CA GLY A 35 -13.18 14.74 -18.04
C GLY A 35 -11.85 15.46 -18.22
N VAL A 36 -10.75 14.89 -17.74
CA VAL A 36 -9.40 15.33 -18.05
C VAL A 36 -9.05 14.90 -19.48
N HIS A 37 -8.71 15.87 -20.36
CA HIS A 37 -8.46 15.64 -21.78
C HIS A 37 -6.96 15.62 -22.15
N CYS A 38 -6.09 16.19 -21.32
CA CYS A 38 -4.65 16.11 -21.57
C CYS A 38 -4.15 14.64 -21.43
N PRO A 39 -3.03 14.29 -22.06
CA PRO A 39 -2.47 12.95 -21.98
C PRO A 39 -2.18 12.53 -20.55
N VAL A 40 -2.80 11.43 -20.09
CA VAL A 40 -2.51 10.82 -18.78
C VAL A 40 -1.52 9.67 -18.98
N ARG A 41 -0.43 9.66 -18.20
CA ARG A 41 0.59 8.61 -18.19
C ARG A 41 0.60 7.92 -16.84
N ILE A 42 0.56 6.59 -16.85
CA ILE A 42 0.67 5.80 -15.63
C ILE A 42 2.14 5.66 -15.31
N ILE A 43 2.56 6.33 -14.23
CA ILE A 43 3.93 6.27 -13.69
C ILE A 43 3.78 6.09 -12.19
N PRO A 44 3.96 4.86 -11.67
CA PRO A 44 3.90 4.60 -10.24
C PRO A 44 4.97 5.38 -9.47
N THR A 45 4.64 5.88 -8.28
CA THR A 45 5.61 6.52 -7.39
C THR A 45 6.73 5.56 -7.04
N GLY A 46 7.97 6.01 -7.21
CA GLY A 46 9.15 5.23 -6.90
C GLY A 46 9.54 5.32 -5.42
N LEU A 47 10.04 4.21 -4.89
CA LEU A 47 10.49 4.09 -3.50
C LEU A 47 11.96 3.63 -3.46
N ASP A 48 12.62 3.94 -2.35
CA ASP A 48 13.91 3.34 -2.01
C ASP A 48 13.65 1.97 -1.37
N LEU A 49 13.52 0.94 -2.21
CA LEU A 49 13.14 -0.40 -1.76
C LEU A 49 14.21 -1.04 -0.88
N GLN A 50 15.49 -0.67 -1.05
CA GLN A 50 16.60 -1.26 -0.30
C GLN A 50 16.52 -0.96 1.19
N ARG A 51 15.97 0.19 1.57
CA ARG A 51 15.80 0.57 2.97
C ARG A 51 14.90 -0.39 3.77
N PHE A 52 14.06 -1.18 3.10
CA PHE A 52 13.15 -2.14 3.74
C PHE A 52 13.77 -3.55 3.88
N ALA A 53 14.91 -3.80 3.27
CA ALA A 53 15.63 -5.06 3.38
C ALA A 53 16.48 -5.14 4.66
N VAL A 54 15.84 -4.93 5.81
CA VAL A 54 16.49 -4.97 7.12
C VAL A 54 16.25 -6.31 7.82
N PRO A 55 17.21 -6.79 8.64
CA PRO A 55 17.01 -7.99 9.44
C PRO A 55 15.93 -7.77 10.51
N ARG A 56 15.33 -8.87 10.97
CA ARG A 56 14.38 -8.85 12.10
C ARG A 56 15.11 -8.39 13.36
N ASP A 57 14.48 -7.49 14.09
CA ASP A 57 15.00 -6.93 15.34
C ASP A 57 14.33 -7.64 16.53
N ASP A 58 15.03 -8.63 17.11
CA ASP A 58 14.50 -9.42 18.22
C ASP A 58 14.40 -8.60 19.53
N ALA A 59 15.26 -7.58 19.71
CA ALA A 59 15.15 -6.68 20.85
C ALA A 59 13.90 -5.80 20.75
N LEU A 60 13.60 -5.26 19.56
CA LEU A 60 12.37 -4.53 19.31
C LEU A 60 11.14 -5.45 19.48
N ARG A 61 11.21 -6.68 18.98
CA ARG A 61 10.17 -7.69 19.12
C ARG A 61 9.82 -7.95 20.59
N SER A 62 10.84 -8.18 21.42
CA SER A 62 10.67 -8.42 22.87
C SER A 62 10.11 -7.20 23.59
N ARG A 63 10.59 -6.00 23.27
CA ARG A 63 10.12 -4.74 23.86
C ARG A 63 8.65 -4.47 23.58
N LEU A 64 8.16 -4.89 22.41
CA LEU A 64 6.75 -4.77 22.02
C LEU A 64 5.87 -5.87 22.58
N GLY A 65 6.42 -6.84 23.34
CA GLY A 65 5.66 -7.97 23.85
C GLY A 65 5.19 -8.96 22.77
N LEU A 66 5.80 -8.91 21.58
CA LEU A 66 5.51 -9.87 20.54
C LEU A 66 5.98 -11.27 20.96
N PRO A 67 5.20 -12.34 20.66
CA PRO A 67 5.56 -13.69 21.03
C PRO A 67 6.90 -14.09 20.43
N PRO A 68 7.74 -14.89 21.12
CA PRO A 68 8.96 -15.40 20.55
C PRO A 68 8.66 -16.24 19.29
N LYS A 69 9.65 -16.38 18.41
CA LYS A 69 9.48 -17.09 17.12
C LYS A 69 9.02 -18.54 17.32
N GLU A 70 9.48 -19.16 18.39
CA GLU A 70 9.19 -20.54 18.76
C GLU A 70 7.73 -20.75 19.19
N ALA A 71 7.02 -19.69 19.56
CA ALA A 71 5.59 -19.75 19.90
C ALA A 71 4.67 -20.04 18.69
N ASN A 72 5.24 -20.09 17.48
CA ASN A 72 4.54 -20.41 16.23
C ASN A 72 3.28 -19.53 15.95
N LYS A 73 3.20 -18.37 16.60
CA LYS A 73 2.14 -17.38 16.33
C LYS A 73 2.49 -16.52 15.14
N THR A 74 1.49 -16.24 14.31
CA THR A 74 1.64 -15.38 13.13
C THR A 74 1.50 -13.91 13.52
N VAL A 75 2.44 -13.06 13.10
CA VAL A 75 2.35 -11.61 13.28
C VAL A 75 1.74 -10.98 12.03
N LEU A 76 0.50 -10.56 12.14
CA LEU A 76 -0.21 -9.76 11.16
C LEU A 76 0.17 -8.30 11.38
N LEU A 77 0.81 -7.68 10.40
CA LEU A 77 1.24 -6.27 10.49
C LEU A 77 0.29 -5.37 9.71
N SER A 78 -0.23 -4.35 10.37
CA SER A 78 -0.90 -3.22 9.72
C SER A 78 -0.13 -1.93 10.00
N LEU A 79 0.12 -1.12 8.97
CA LEU A 79 0.87 0.12 9.11
C LEU A 79 0.19 1.25 8.33
N GLY A 80 -0.05 2.36 9.02
CA GLY A 80 -0.62 3.56 8.42
C GLY A 80 -1.36 4.44 9.42
N ARG A 81 -1.98 5.51 8.92
CA ARG A 81 -2.81 6.39 9.73
C ARG A 81 -4.08 5.66 10.18
N LEU A 82 -4.42 5.78 11.47
CA LEU A 82 -5.65 5.19 12.03
C LEU A 82 -6.83 6.13 11.76
N ALA A 83 -7.46 5.98 10.62
CA ALA A 83 -8.58 6.78 10.14
C ALA A 83 -9.66 5.90 9.52
N LYS A 84 -10.90 6.40 9.45
CA LYS A 84 -12.08 5.63 9.01
C LYS A 84 -11.91 4.91 7.69
N GLU A 85 -11.27 5.57 6.70
CA GLU A 85 -11.03 4.97 5.38
C GLU A 85 -10.08 3.77 5.39
N LYS A 86 -9.29 3.61 6.47
CA LYS A 86 -8.39 2.44 6.65
C LYS A 86 -9.10 1.22 7.21
N ASN A 87 -10.30 1.42 7.77
CA ASN A 87 -11.18 0.36 8.26
C ASN A 87 -10.48 -0.67 9.18
N THR A 88 -9.54 -0.19 10.01
CA THR A 88 -8.76 -1.03 10.94
C THR A 88 -9.65 -1.78 11.93
N THR A 89 -10.87 -1.30 12.17
CA THR A 89 -11.94 -1.95 12.92
C THR A 89 -12.15 -3.41 12.47
N GLU A 90 -12.21 -3.64 11.16
CA GLU A 90 -12.39 -4.98 10.57
C GLU A 90 -11.23 -5.93 10.91
N LEU A 91 -9.99 -5.39 10.96
CA LEU A 91 -8.83 -6.18 11.36
C LEU A 91 -8.90 -6.59 12.84
N VAL A 92 -9.33 -5.67 13.71
CA VAL A 92 -9.52 -5.94 15.14
C VAL A 92 -10.63 -6.97 15.36
N ASP A 93 -11.77 -6.82 14.66
CA ASP A 93 -12.88 -7.79 14.72
C ASP A 93 -12.43 -9.20 14.33
N SER A 94 -11.60 -9.32 13.30
CA SER A 94 -11.14 -10.61 12.80
C SER A 94 -10.31 -11.39 13.83
N MET A 95 -9.68 -10.69 14.79
CA MET A 95 -8.84 -11.31 15.82
C MET A 95 -9.60 -12.25 16.76
N GLN A 96 -10.93 -12.15 16.87
CA GLN A 96 -11.76 -13.10 17.61
C GLN A 96 -11.62 -14.52 17.04
N ASN A 97 -11.45 -14.65 15.73
CA ASN A 97 -11.35 -15.93 15.02
C ASN A 97 -9.90 -16.37 14.76
N LEU A 98 -8.90 -15.64 15.28
CA LEU A 98 -7.49 -15.87 15.02
C LEU A 98 -6.68 -16.03 16.32
N PRO A 99 -6.90 -17.13 17.09
CA PRO A 99 -6.24 -17.31 18.40
C PRO A 99 -4.71 -17.43 18.30
N ASP A 100 -4.20 -17.90 17.17
CA ASP A 100 -2.77 -18.11 16.91
C ASP A 100 -2.12 -16.94 16.16
N ALA A 101 -2.79 -15.78 16.09
CA ALA A 101 -2.25 -14.57 15.50
C ALA A 101 -2.08 -13.45 16.53
N VAL A 102 -1.16 -12.53 16.24
CA VAL A 102 -1.01 -11.25 16.90
C VAL A 102 -1.12 -10.15 15.84
N LEU A 103 -1.96 -9.16 16.08
CA LEU A 103 -2.09 -8.00 15.21
C LEU A 103 -1.21 -6.86 15.73
N LEU A 104 -0.18 -6.52 14.97
CA LEU A 104 0.71 -5.40 15.24
C LEU A 104 0.28 -4.19 14.41
N ILE A 105 -0.21 -3.16 15.08
CA ILE A 105 -0.69 -1.92 14.45
C ILE A 105 0.35 -0.83 14.67
N VAL A 106 0.95 -0.34 13.58
CA VAL A 106 1.95 0.73 13.59
C VAL A 106 1.35 1.98 12.95
N GLY A 107 1.27 3.04 13.71
CA GLY A 107 0.67 4.30 13.30
C GLY A 107 -0.25 4.87 14.35
N ASP A 108 -0.73 6.07 14.09
CA ASP A 108 -1.63 6.80 14.98
C ASP A 108 -2.73 7.49 14.19
N GLY A 109 -3.76 7.98 14.88
CA GLY A 109 -4.84 8.71 14.26
C GLY A 109 -6.12 8.77 15.10
N PRO A 110 -7.15 9.45 14.60
CA PRO A 110 -8.38 9.72 15.37
C PRO A 110 -9.13 8.44 15.78
N GLU A 111 -8.95 7.32 15.09
CA GLU A 111 -9.65 6.06 15.41
C GLU A 111 -8.94 5.24 16.51
N ARG A 112 -7.74 5.64 16.99
CA ARG A 112 -6.95 4.85 17.95
C ARG A 112 -7.72 4.45 19.18
N ALA A 113 -8.30 5.43 19.89
CA ALA A 113 -9.02 5.16 21.14
C ALA A 113 -10.23 4.22 20.94
N VAL A 114 -10.92 4.35 19.81
CA VAL A 114 -12.05 3.49 19.44
C VAL A 114 -11.56 2.06 19.20
N LEU A 115 -10.44 1.88 18.51
CA LEU A 115 -9.85 0.56 18.22
C LEU A 115 -9.33 -0.13 19.49
N GLU A 116 -8.71 0.61 20.41
CA GLU A 116 -8.26 0.08 21.72
C GLU A 116 -9.45 -0.38 22.56
N GLN A 117 -10.52 0.43 22.62
CA GLN A 117 -11.76 0.06 23.32
C GLN A 117 -12.43 -1.16 22.66
N GLN A 118 -12.44 -1.22 21.32
CA GLN A 118 -12.97 -2.36 20.59
C GLN A 118 -12.21 -3.65 20.93
N ALA A 119 -10.86 -3.62 20.90
CA ALA A 119 -10.02 -4.76 21.25
C ALA A 119 -10.31 -5.28 22.69
N GLN A 120 -10.53 -4.37 23.62
CA GLN A 120 -10.92 -4.71 25.01
C GLN A 120 -12.32 -5.36 25.06
N SER A 121 -13.31 -4.77 24.42
CA SER A 121 -14.68 -5.26 24.43
C SER A 121 -14.85 -6.64 23.78
N LEU A 122 -13.99 -6.95 22.80
CA LEU A 122 -13.94 -8.24 22.11
C LEU A 122 -13.08 -9.29 22.82
N GLY A 123 -12.38 -8.91 23.91
CA GLY A 123 -11.48 -9.82 24.64
C GLY A 123 -10.25 -10.24 23.85
N VAL A 124 -9.76 -9.39 22.95
CA VAL A 124 -8.59 -9.65 22.09
C VAL A 124 -7.43 -8.67 22.36
N ALA A 125 -7.53 -7.82 23.37
CA ALA A 125 -6.55 -6.78 23.67
C ALA A 125 -5.14 -7.33 23.98
N ASP A 126 -5.03 -8.55 24.45
CA ASP A 126 -3.76 -9.26 24.68
C ASP A 126 -3.03 -9.65 23.39
N ARG A 127 -3.71 -9.63 22.25
CA ARG A 127 -3.21 -10.02 20.93
C ARG A 127 -3.26 -8.89 19.90
N VAL A 128 -3.64 -7.67 20.30
CA VAL A 128 -3.63 -6.49 19.45
C VAL A 128 -2.69 -5.44 20.05
N ILE A 129 -1.56 -5.22 19.38
CA ILE A 129 -0.49 -4.33 19.87
C ILE A 129 -0.53 -3.02 19.10
N PHE A 130 -0.82 -1.93 19.80
CA PHE A 130 -0.82 -0.57 19.26
C PHE A 130 0.53 0.11 19.55
N VAL A 131 1.34 0.31 18.52
CA VAL A 131 2.68 0.93 18.64
C VAL A 131 2.59 2.45 18.75
N GLY A 132 1.65 3.06 18.05
CA GLY A 132 1.60 4.51 17.84
C GLY A 132 2.41 4.96 16.61
N ALA A 133 2.55 6.27 16.45
CA ALA A 133 3.33 6.86 15.36
C ALA A 133 4.83 6.58 15.57
N VAL A 134 5.50 6.23 14.48
CA VAL A 134 6.96 5.98 14.48
C VAL A 134 7.65 6.87 13.45
N PRO A 135 8.89 7.30 13.72
CA PRO A 135 9.67 8.08 12.75
C PRO A 135 9.84 7.31 11.42
N PRO A 136 9.78 7.97 10.26
CA PRO A 136 9.90 7.31 8.96
C PRO A 136 11.18 6.49 8.77
N ALA A 137 12.27 6.90 9.44
CA ALA A 137 13.55 6.17 9.40
C ALA A 137 13.48 4.80 10.12
N GLU A 138 12.59 4.65 11.10
CA GLU A 138 12.42 3.41 11.87
C GLU A 138 11.39 2.45 11.29
N VAL A 139 10.52 2.94 10.42
CA VAL A 139 9.43 2.14 9.80
C VAL A 139 9.92 0.79 9.24
N PRO A 140 11.08 0.68 8.56
CA PRO A 140 11.56 -0.60 8.05
C PRO A 140 11.75 -1.68 9.13
N ARG A 141 12.14 -1.30 10.34
CA ARG A 141 12.31 -2.25 11.47
C ARG A 141 10.99 -2.89 11.87
N TYR A 142 9.89 -2.14 11.78
CA TYR A 142 8.55 -2.67 12.10
C TYR A 142 8.02 -3.60 11.01
N TYR A 143 8.27 -3.29 9.72
CA TYR A 143 7.95 -4.23 8.65
C TYR A 143 8.68 -5.57 8.85
N ALA A 144 9.93 -5.55 9.30
CA ALA A 144 10.71 -6.76 9.53
C ALA A 144 10.15 -7.67 10.65
N LEU A 145 9.27 -7.16 11.53
CA LEU A 145 8.62 -7.94 12.58
C LEU A 145 7.42 -8.75 12.09
N GLY A 146 6.80 -8.34 10.99
CA GLY A 146 5.60 -8.98 10.44
C GLY A 146 5.90 -10.32 9.74
N ASP A 147 4.88 -11.15 9.66
CA ASP A 147 4.88 -12.33 8.81
C ASP A 147 4.06 -12.10 7.54
N VAL A 148 2.94 -11.39 7.65
CA VAL A 148 2.04 -10.98 6.57
C VAL A 148 1.61 -9.53 6.83
N PHE A 149 1.52 -8.73 5.79
CA PHE A 149 0.94 -7.39 5.87
C PHE A 149 -0.56 -7.46 5.63
N VAL A 150 -1.34 -6.86 6.54
CA VAL A 150 -2.80 -6.87 6.47
C VAL A 150 -3.35 -5.45 6.35
N SER A 151 -4.38 -5.28 5.51
CA SER A 151 -5.06 -3.99 5.35
C SER A 151 -6.53 -4.19 4.97
N ALA A 152 -7.41 -3.50 5.67
CA ALA A 152 -8.84 -3.41 5.35
C ALA A 152 -9.21 -2.09 4.66
N SER A 153 -8.22 -1.34 4.16
CA SER A 153 -8.44 -0.05 3.51
C SER A 153 -9.32 -0.22 2.26
N THR A 154 -10.38 0.57 2.19
CA THR A 154 -11.34 0.56 1.07
C THR A 154 -11.04 1.66 0.05
N SER A 155 -10.02 2.48 0.27
CA SER A 155 -9.70 3.63 -0.59
C SER A 155 -8.21 3.90 -0.63
N GLU A 156 -7.52 3.27 -1.59
CA GLU A 156 -6.12 3.53 -1.87
C GLU A 156 -5.94 4.15 -3.26
N ALA A 157 -5.00 5.09 -3.36
CA ALA A 157 -4.60 5.65 -4.66
C ALA A 157 -3.54 4.75 -5.33
N GLN A 158 -2.53 4.33 -4.57
CA GLN A 158 -1.47 3.44 -5.02
C GLN A 158 -1.12 2.37 -3.97
N GLY A 159 -1.34 2.66 -2.67
CA GLY A 159 -0.98 1.75 -1.59
C GLY A 159 0.54 1.65 -1.40
N LEU A 160 1.20 2.77 -1.12
CA LEU A 160 2.66 2.78 -0.92
C LEU A 160 3.09 1.84 0.20
N THR A 161 2.31 1.73 1.28
CA THR A 161 2.56 0.80 2.38
C THR A 161 2.55 -0.67 1.93
N TYR A 162 1.80 -1.01 0.88
CA TYR A 162 1.82 -2.35 0.29
C TYR A 162 3.14 -2.63 -0.41
N ILE A 163 3.64 -1.65 -1.18
CA ILE A 163 4.94 -1.75 -1.87
C ILE A 163 6.08 -1.83 -0.84
N GLU A 164 6.02 -1.04 0.23
CA GLU A 164 6.97 -1.07 1.34
C GLU A 164 6.97 -2.43 2.05
N ALA A 165 5.80 -2.96 2.38
CA ALA A 165 5.63 -4.28 2.98
C ALA A 165 6.22 -5.39 2.11
N MET A 166 5.92 -5.36 0.81
CA MET A 166 6.46 -6.34 -0.15
C MET A 166 7.97 -6.20 -0.33
N ALA A 167 8.52 -4.98 -0.27
CA ALA A 167 9.97 -4.75 -0.27
C ALA A 167 10.64 -5.33 0.96
N ALA A 168 9.99 -5.26 2.14
CA ALA A 168 10.42 -5.95 3.35
C ALA A 168 10.25 -7.49 3.24
N GLY A 169 9.54 -7.97 2.22
CA GLY A 169 9.26 -9.38 1.98
C GLY A 169 8.02 -9.88 2.69
N LEU A 170 7.05 -9.03 2.97
CA LEU A 170 5.76 -9.46 3.51
C LEU A 170 4.79 -9.74 2.36
N PRO A 171 4.20 -10.95 2.30
CA PRO A 171 3.01 -11.17 1.47
C PRO A 171 1.86 -10.28 1.96
N LEU A 172 0.96 -9.95 1.06
CA LEU A 172 -0.19 -9.09 1.35
C LEU A 172 -1.44 -9.94 1.65
N LEU A 173 -2.24 -9.53 2.63
CA LEU A 173 -3.63 -9.96 2.81
C LEU A 173 -4.48 -8.71 2.98
N CYS A 174 -5.08 -8.24 1.89
CA CYS A 174 -5.67 -6.91 1.82
C CYS A 174 -7.09 -6.96 1.24
N HIS A 175 -7.95 -6.04 1.72
CA HIS A 175 -9.25 -5.84 1.11
C HIS A 175 -9.10 -5.53 -0.39
N ALA A 176 -9.92 -6.16 -1.22
CA ALA A 176 -9.82 -6.03 -2.68
C ALA A 176 -10.02 -4.58 -3.13
N ASP A 177 -9.03 -4.06 -3.82
CA ASP A 177 -9.02 -2.72 -4.42
C ASP A 177 -8.26 -2.78 -5.74
N PRO A 178 -8.70 -2.09 -6.81
CA PRO A 178 -8.01 -2.07 -8.10
C PRO A 178 -6.55 -1.59 -8.07
N CYS A 179 -6.08 -0.98 -6.97
CA CYS A 179 -4.66 -0.66 -6.82
C CYS A 179 -3.79 -1.90 -6.56
N LEU A 180 -4.40 -3.02 -6.13
CA LEU A 180 -3.73 -4.29 -5.87
C LEU A 180 -3.53 -5.15 -7.11
N ASP A 181 -4.23 -4.87 -8.23
CA ASP A 181 -4.23 -5.70 -9.45
C ASP A 181 -2.82 -5.99 -10.00
N THR A 182 -1.86 -5.11 -9.73
CA THR A 182 -0.47 -5.28 -10.16
C THR A 182 0.45 -5.85 -9.08
N LEU A 183 -0.01 -5.93 -7.83
CA LEU A 183 0.79 -6.33 -6.66
C LEU A 183 0.42 -7.73 -6.17
N VAL A 184 -0.88 -8.03 -6.09
CA VAL A 184 -1.37 -9.30 -5.55
C VAL A 184 -1.51 -10.34 -6.66
N ARG A 185 -0.77 -11.42 -6.52
CA ARG A 185 -0.97 -12.67 -7.23
C ARG A 185 -1.36 -13.73 -6.21
N GLU A 186 -2.56 -14.27 -6.36
CA GLU A 186 -3.18 -15.21 -5.42
C GLU A 186 -2.23 -16.37 -5.09
N GLY A 187 -1.91 -16.52 -3.81
CA GLY A 187 -1.01 -17.58 -3.33
C GLY A 187 0.48 -17.41 -3.65
N GLU A 188 0.88 -16.40 -4.44
CA GLU A 188 2.27 -16.14 -4.80
C GLU A 188 2.87 -14.94 -4.07
N THR A 189 2.15 -13.81 -4.07
CA THR A 189 2.57 -12.56 -3.41
C THR A 189 1.61 -12.13 -2.32
N GLY A 190 0.44 -12.76 -2.23
CA GLY A 190 -0.58 -12.44 -1.25
C GLY A 190 -1.96 -12.89 -1.68
N TRP A 191 -2.96 -12.30 -1.04
CA TRP A 191 -4.39 -12.56 -1.27
C TRP A 191 -5.17 -11.26 -1.18
N ALA A 192 -6.14 -11.12 -2.06
CA ALA A 192 -7.20 -10.15 -1.93
C ALA A 192 -8.43 -10.82 -1.30
N TYR A 193 -9.14 -10.11 -0.41
CA TYR A 193 -10.37 -10.58 0.20
C TYR A 193 -11.49 -9.54 0.01
N HIS A 194 -12.75 -9.98 0.02
CA HIS A 194 -13.93 -9.12 -0.17
C HIS A 194 -14.81 -9.04 1.08
N THR A 195 -14.69 -10.00 1.99
CA THR A 195 -15.53 -10.09 3.19
C THR A 195 -14.67 -10.37 4.43
N PRO A 196 -15.13 -9.95 5.63
CA PRO A 196 -14.45 -10.28 6.88
C PRO A 196 -14.28 -11.79 7.11
N ALA A 197 -15.22 -12.60 6.62
CA ALA A 197 -15.12 -14.06 6.70
C ALA A 197 -13.97 -14.59 5.83
N GLU A 198 -13.78 -14.06 4.62
CA GLU A 198 -12.62 -14.39 3.78
C GLU A 198 -11.31 -13.95 4.42
N LEU A 199 -11.25 -12.76 5.03
CA LEU A 199 -10.09 -12.32 5.78
C LEU A 199 -9.70 -13.32 6.86
N ALA A 200 -10.65 -13.70 7.72
CA ALA A 200 -10.42 -14.66 8.81
C ALA A 200 -9.97 -16.03 8.26
N ALA A 201 -10.64 -16.55 7.25
CA ALA A 201 -10.30 -17.84 6.64
C ALA A 201 -8.90 -17.82 6.01
N ARG A 202 -8.53 -16.77 5.30
CA ARG A 202 -7.19 -16.59 4.69
C ARG A 202 -6.11 -16.44 5.76
N ALA A 203 -6.37 -15.64 6.80
CA ALA A 203 -5.43 -15.44 7.89
C ALA A 203 -5.19 -16.72 8.71
N ALA A 204 -6.20 -17.55 8.91
CA ALA A 204 -6.07 -18.86 9.56
C ALA A 204 -5.28 -19.87 8.71
N ALA A 205 -5.37 -19.76 7.37
CA ALA A 205 -4.73 -20.67 6.41
C ALA A 205 -3.38 -20.15 5.87
N LEU A 206 -2.76 -19.18 6.53
CA LEU A 206 -1.49 -18.61 6.08
C LEU A 206 -0.38 -19.68 6.02
N PRO A 207 0.40 -19.74 4.93
CA PRO A 207 1.46 -20.70 4.79
C PRO A 207 2.58 -20.45 5.81
N LYS A 208 3.30 -21.50 6.16
CA LYS A 208 4.45 -21.46 7.07
C LYS A 208 5.69 -22.06 6.39
N GLY A 209 6.86 -21.90 7.02
CA GLY A 209 8.09 -22.54 6.56
C GLY A 209 8.47 -22.14 5.14
N HIS A 210 8.76 -23.13 4.30
CA HIS A 210 9.26 -22.92 2.93
C HIS A 210 8.28 -22.18 2.02
N GLN A 211 6.98 -22.43 2.15
CA GLN A 211 5.99 -21.73 1.33
C GLN A 211 5.95 -20.23 1.65
N LEU A 212 5.96 -19.86 2.93
CA LEU A 212 6.03 -18.45 3.32
C LEU A 212 7.36 -17.81 2.85
N ALA A 213 8.47 -18.54 2.94
CA ALA A 213 9.77 -18.05 2.47
C ALA A 213 9.76 -17.80 0.94
N ALA A 214 9.14 -18.67 0.16
CA ALA A 214 8.96 -18.48 -1.28
C ALA A 214 8.11 -17.24 -1.59
N MET A 215 6.98 -17.07 -0.88
CA MET A 215 6.12 -15.89 -1.03
C MET A 215 6.86 -14.58 -0.68
N ARG A 216 7.68 -14.59 0.37
CA ARG A 216 8.53 -13.45 0.73
C ARG A 216 9.49 -13.04 -0.39
N GLN A 217 10.09 -14.01 -1.08
CA GLN A 217 10.94 -13.73 -2.25
C GLN A 217 10.13 -13.20 -3.43
N ASN A 218 8.96 -13.78 -3.69
CA ASN A 218 8.06 -13.33 -4.75
C ASN A 218 7.59 -11.90 -4.52
N ALA A 219 7.22 -11.54 -3.27
CA ALA A 219 6.84 -10.19 -2.90
C ALA A 219 7.95 -9.18 -3.22
N ARG A 220 9.21 -9.45 -2.82
CA ARG A 220 10.35 -8.58 -3.14
C ARG A 220 10.59 -8.44 -4.65
N ARG A 221 10.41 -9.51 -5.41
CA ARG A 221 10.57 -9.47 -6.89
C ARG A 221 9.46 -8.65 -7.55
N ALA A 222 8.22 -8.78 -7.08
CA ALA A 222 7.08 -8.11 -7.67
C ALA A 222 7.16 -6.57 -7.57
N VAL A 223 7.87 -6.02 -6.58
CA VAL A 223 7.98 -4.58 -6.40
C VAL A 223 9.21 -3.95 -7.07
N GLN A 224 10.07 -4.71 -7.75
CA GLN A 224 11.25 -4.17 -8.46
C GLN A 224 10.92 -3.07 -9.48
N PRO A 225 9.77 -3.06 -10.17
CA PRO A 225 9.37 -1.96 -11.05
C PRO A 225 9.10 -0.62 -10.32
N TYR A 226 8.97 -0.62 -8.98
CA TYR A 226 8.61 0.55 -8.18
C TYR A 226 9.82 1.23 -7.52
N THR A 227 11.01 1.08 -8.08
CA THR A 227 12.20 1.78 -7.58
C THR A 227 12.20 3.26 -7.95
N LYS A 228 12.86 4.08 -7.13
CA LYS A 228 13.05 5.51 -7.41
C LYS A 228 13.76 5.78 -8.74
N GLU A 229 14.67 4.88 -9.16
CA GLU A 229 15.39 4.94 -10.43
C GLU A 229 14.44 4.74 -11.62
N GLN A 230 13.57 3.73 -11.58
CA GLN A 230 12.56 3.49 -12.63
C GLN A 230 11.55 4.63 -12.73
N PHE A 231 11.13 5.17 -11.58
CA PHE A 231 10.30 6.37 -11.53
C PHE A 231 10.99 7.55 -12.21
N GLY A 232 12.24 7.86 -11.81
CA GLY A 232 13.02 8.96 -12.39
C GLY A 232 13.18 8.83 -13.90
N LEU A 233 13.57 7.64 -14.41
CA LEU A 233 13.67 7.37 -15.84
C LEU A 233 12.34 7.58 -16.57
N SER A 234 11.23 7.13 -16.00
CA SER A 234 9.89 7.29 -16.58
C SER A 234 9.47 8.74 -16.66
N VAL A 235 9.77 9.53 -15.63
CA VAL A 235 9.50 10.99 -15.59
C VAL A 235 10.34 11.72 -16.62
N VAL A 236 11.64 11.44 -16.73
CA VAL A 236 12.53 12.05 -17.75
C VAL A 236 12.02 11.76 -19.15
N ARG A 237 11.62 10.52 -19.45
CA ARG A 237 11.05 10.15 -20.75
C ARG A 237 9.76 10.93 -21.04
N LEU A 238 8.91 11.13 -20.01
CA LEU A 238 7.69 11.90 -20.16
C LEU A 238 7.99 13.37 -20.50
N TYR A 239 8.95 14.01 -19.81
CA TYR A 239 9.38 15.37 -20.11
C TYR A 239 9.94 15.49 -21.53
N ALA A 240 10.81 14.58 -21.94
CA ALA A 240 11.37 14.58 -23.31
C ALA A 240 10.25 14.48 -24.37
N ALA A 241 9.26 13.62 -24.15
CA ALA A 241 8.11 13.48 -25.06
C ALA A 241 7.22 14.74 -25.08
N ALA A 242 7.04 15.43 -23.97
CA ALA A 242 6.27 16.67 -23.90
C ALA A 242 6.98 17.80 -24.64
N LEU A 243 8.29 17.96 -24.43
CA LEU A 243 9.11 18.95 -25.14
C LEU A 243 9.15 18.70 -26.64
N GLY A 244 9.31 17.46 -27.08
CA GLY A 244 9.29 17.07 -28.50
C GLY A 244 7.99 17.46 -29.19
N ARG A 245 6.83 17.26 -28.53
CA ARG A 245 5.53 17.70 -29.06
C ARG A 245 5.42 19.22 -29.21
N LYS A 246 5.93 19.98 -28.24
CA LYS A 246 5.96 21.46 -28.33
C LYS A 246 6.83 21.97 -29.47
N HIS A 247 7.99 21.36 -29.68
CA HIS A 247 8.86 21.72 -30.82
C HIS A 247 8.20 21.41 -32.16
N ALA A 248 7.61 20.23 -32.32
CA ALA A 248 6.90 19.85 -33.54
C ALA A 248 5.69 20.78 -33.83
N ALA A 249 4.90 21.13 -32.81
CA ALA A 249 3.78 22.05 -32.96
C ALA A 249 4.23 23.45 -33.36
N ARG A 250 5.33 23.97 -32.79
CA ARG A 250 5.91 25.28 -33.17
C ARG A 250 6.44 25.28 -34.61
N SER A 251 7.14 24.23 -35.03
CA SER A 251 7.63 24.08 -36.39
C SER A 251 6.49 24.01 -37.42
N ALA A 252 5.41 23.32 -37.11
CA ALA A 252 4.22 23.27 -37.95
C ALA A 252 3.49 24.62 -38.06
N ALA A 253 3.44 25.37 -36.97
CA ALA A 253 2.84 26.72 -36.95
C ALA A 253 3.70 27.80 -37.63
N GLY A 254 5.01 27.65 -37.62
CA GLY A 254 5.96 28.60 -38.28
C GLY A 254 6.17 28.34 -39.77
N GLY A 255 5.74 27.16 -40.29
CA GLY A 255 5.88 26.82 -41.71
C GLY A 255 4.78 27.35 -42.64
N ASN A 256 3.80 28.13 -42.14
CA ASN A 256 2.69 28.68 -42.92
C ASN A 256 2.82 30.19 -43.20
N VAL A 257 4.02 30.73 -43.10
CA VAL A 257 4.31 32.12 -43.47
C VAL A 257 5.44 32.11 -44.52
N ALA A 258 5.08 31.80 -45.74
CA ALA A 258 5.86 32.08 -46.93
C ALA A 258 4.92 32.18 -48.15
#